data_69d1a35a590f3b7f87473d70762adc0c
#
_entry.id   69d1a35a590f3b7f87473d70762adc0c
#
_cell.length_a   1.000
_cell.length_b   1.000
_cell.length_c   1.000
_cell.angle_alpha   90.00
_cell.angle_beta   90.00
_cell.angle_gamma   90.00
#
_symmetry.space_group_name_H-M   'P 1'
#
loop_
_entity.id
_entity.type
_entity.pdbx_description
1 polymer ?
#
loop_
_entity_poly.entity_id
_entity_poly.type
_entity_poly.pdbx_seq_one_letter_code
_entity_poly.pdbx_strand_id
1 'polypeptide(L)'
;MHAVQLAAVNELTIASVPDPQAVSGEVVVRLRAAALNHRDVWIKLGQYAGLKFPCIPGSDGAGIVESVGAGVDSTWLGREVIINPSLDWGGRESAQSEGFSILGLPREGTLAEKIAVPAANLAPKPAHLAWEEAAALPLAGLTSHRLLFARARLRPDDRVLITGIGGGVALFALQLIVAQGAEAFVTSSSAEKISRAVALGAAGGADYKEAGWATTLAKAHGPFDVIVDSAGGEGFNDLIDLTAPGGRIVLFGATRGNPSSVALRKIFWRQLSLLGSTMGSPCDFAGMLEFVSRHRLKPVVSEVFPLARAAEAFALMERGGQFGKIVVTP
;
A
#
# COMPACT_ATOMS: atom_id res chain seq x y z
N MET A 1 -22.19 12.88 -10.83
CA MET A 1 -21.69 11.54 -10.47
C MET A 1 -21.91 11.26 -8.99
N HIS A 2 -21.95 9.98 -8.60
CA HIS A 2 -21.94 9.59 -7.20
C HIS A 2 -20.53 9.41 -6.68
N ALA A 3 -20.32 9.81 -5.42
CA ALA A 3 -19.03 9.66 -4.74
C ALA A 3 -19.23 9.42 -3.24
N VAL A 4 -18.27 8.75 -2.61
CA VAL A 4 -18.13 8.75 -1.16
C VAL A 4 -17.57 10.11 -0.75
N GLN A 5 -18.30 10.83 0.08
CA GLN A 5 -17.88 12.13 0.60
C GLN A 5 -17.69 12.06 2.11
N LEU A 6 -16.56 12.52 2.58
CA LEU A 6 -16.34 12.86 3.97
C LEU A 6 -16.67 14.34 4.15
N ALA A 7 -17.85 14.62 4.73
CA ALA A 7 -18.30 15.99 4.97
C ALA A 7 -17.58 16.64 6.17
N ALA A 8 -17.29 15.83 7.18
CA ALA A 8 -16.50 16.16 8.36
C ALA A 8 -15.89 14.89 8.95
N VAL A 9 -15.19 15.01 10.08
CA VAL A 9 -14.65 13.85 10.83
C VAL A 9 -15.78 12.89 11.19
N ASN A 10 -15.64 11.62 10.79
CA ASN A 10 -16.63 10.54 10.95
C ASN A 10 -17.97 10.73 10.20
N GLU A 11 -18.09 11.72 9.34
CA GLU A 11 -19.29 11.96 8.55
C GLU A 11 -19.08 11.46 7.11
N LEU A 12 -19.35 10.18 6.87
CA LEU A 12 -19.26 9.54 5.56
C LEU A 12 -20.67 9.45 4.95
N THR A 13 -20.83 9.97 3.74
CA THR A 13 -22.07 9.92 2.97
C THR A 13 -21.79 9.51 1.52
N ILE A 14 -22.82 9.05 0.82
CA ILE A 14 -22.84 8.94 -0.64
C ILE A 14 -23.48 10.20 -1.18
N ALA A 15 -22.70 11.04 -1.82
CA ALA A 15 -23.14 12.32 -2.33
C ALA A 15 -23.25 12.33 -3.86
N SER A 16 -24.20 13.11 -4.38
CA SER A 16 -24.23 13.48 -5.79
C SER A 16 -23.39 14.76 -5.95
N VAL A 17 -22.30 14.66 -6.70
CA VAL A 17 -21.36 15.76 -6.95
C VAL A 17 -21.22 16.02 -8.44
N PRO A 18 -20.78 17.21 -8.87
CA PRO A 18 -20.53 17.49 -10.29
C PRO A 18 -19.52 16.50 -10.88
N ASP A 19 -19.70 16.19 -12.17
CA ASP A 19 -18.71 15.39 -12.89
C ASP A 19 -17.39 16.18 -13.01
N PRO A 20 -16.23 15.51 -12.79
CA PRO A 20 -14.94 16.17 -12.94
C PRO A 20 -14.70 16.53 -14.42
N GLN A 21 -13.96 17.62 -14.63
CA GLN A 21 -13.55 18.06 -15.97
C GLN A 21 -12.03 17.96 -16.08
N ALA A 22 -11.56 17.40 -17.19
CA ALA A 22 -10.13 17.34 -17.47
C ALA A 22 -9.61 18.75 -17.86
N VAL A 23 -8.78 19.35 -17.01
CA VAL A 23 -8.04 20.56 -17.38
C VAL A 23 -6.81 20.22 -18.23
N SER A 24 -6.04 21.25 -18.65
CA SER A 24 -4.81 21.01 -19.43
C SER A 24 -3.86 20.04 -18.73
N GLY A 25 -3.40 19.01 -19.45
CA GLY A 25 -2.53 17.96 -18.93
C GLY A 25 -3.23 16.84 -18.16
N GLU A 26 -4.55 16.92 -17.97
CA GLU A 26 -5.33 15.91 -17.24
C GLU A 26 -6.21 15.06 -18.16
N VAL A 27 -6.71 13.97 -17.58
CA VAL A 27 -7.75 13.11 -18.15
C VAL A 27 -8.84 12.88 -17.13
N VAL A 28 -10.04 12.57 -17.60
CA VAL A 28 -11.10 11.98 -16.77
C VAL A 28 -11.09 10.47 -16.97
N VAL A 29 -10.98 9.75 -15.87
CA VAL A 29 -11.10 8.28 -15.84
C VAL A 29 -12.46 7.93 -15.26
N ARG A 30 -13.26 7.16 -16.02
CA ARG A 30 -14.45 6.50 -15.51
C ARG A 30 -14.00 5.23 -14.78
N LEU A 31 -14.15 5.22 -13.48
CA LEU A 31 -13.68 4.14 -12.62
C LEU A 31 -14.52 2.88 -12.81
N ARG A 32 -13.88 1.74 -12.75
CA ARG A 32 -14.46 0.40 -12.71
C ARG A 32 -14.30 -0.23 -11.34
N ALA A 33 -13.23 0.14 -10.66
CA ALA A 33 -12.98 -0.25 -9.27
C ALA A 33 -12.04 0.76 -8.62
N ALA A 34 -12.19 0.93 -7.32
CA ALA A 34 -11.29 1.66 -6.42
C ALA A 34 -10.96 0.77 -5.23
N ALA A 35 -9.90 1.06 -4.48
CA ALA A 35 -9.57 0.26 -3.30
C ALA A 35 -9.15 1.11 -2.11
N LEU A 36 -9.61 0.72 -0.92
CA LEU A 36 -9.30 1.37 0.34
C LEU A 36 -7.84 1.15 0.77
N ASN A 37 -7.32 2.15 1.43
CA ASN A 37 -6.05 2.13 2.16
C ASN A 37 -6.25 2.63 3.59
N HIS A 38 -5.37 2.26 4.51
CA HIS A 38 -5.48 2.68 5.92
C HIS A 38 -5.54 4.20 6.10
N ARG A 39 -4.89 4.97 5.19
CA ARG A 39 -4.97 6.42 5.20
C ARG A 39 -6.40 6.95 5.04
N ASP A 40 -7.27 6.27 4.31
CA ASP A 40 -8.66 6.67 4.11
C ASP A 40 -9.43 6.61 5.43
N VAL A 41 -9.16 5.58 6.24
CA VAL A 41 -9.69 5.47 7.61
C VAL A 41 -9.13 6.58 8.50
N TRP A 42 -7.82 6.87 8.46
CA TRP A 42 -7.24 7.95 9.25
C TRP A 42 -7.78 9.34 8.85
N ILE A 43 -8.03 9.58 7.56
CA ILE A 43 -8.70 10.80 7.07
C ILE A 43 -10.10 10.88 7.69
N LYS A 44 -10.91 9.80 7.59
CA LYS A 44 -12.25 9.72 8.16
C LYS A 44 -12.24 10.01 9.67
N LEU A 45 -11.27 9.47 10.40
CA LEU A 45 -11.13 9.63 11.86
C LEU A 45 -10.51 10.97 12.29
N GLY A 46 -10.14 11.85 11.36
CA GLY A 46 -9.49 13.10 11.70
C GLY A 46 -8.02 12.98 12.14
N GLN A 47 -7.38 11.85 11.86
CA GLN A 47 -6.03 11.50 12.32
C GLN A 47 -4.96 11.60 11.21
N TYR A 48 -5.26 12.27 10.12
CA TYR A 48 -4.34 12.44 9.00
C TYR A 48 -3.88 13.91 8.88
N ALA A 49 -2.66 14.11 8.37
CA ALA A 49 -2.14 15.47 8.19
C ALA A 49 -2.81 16.18 7.01
N GLY A 50 -2.96 17.51 7.10
CA GLY A 50 -3.48 18.34 6.01
C GLY A 50 -4.96 18.12 5.71
N LEU A 51 -5.76 17.76 6.72
CA LEU A 51 -7.20 17.53 6.56
C LEU A 51 -7.91 18.74 5.96
N LYS A 52 -8.77 18.48 4.98
CA LYS A 52 -9.64 19.44 4.36
C LYS A 52 -10.97 18.75 4.04
N PHE A 53 -12.07 19.28 4.54
CA PHE A 53 -13.41 18.78 4.32
C PHE A 53 -14.29 19.84 3.62
N PRO A 54 -15.29 19.48 2.81
CA PRO A 54 -15.54 18.10 2.38
C PRO A 54 -14.46 17.58 1.44
N CYS A 55 -14.26 16.25 1.37
CA CYS A 55 -13.34 15.61 0.41
C CYS A 55 -13.87 14.24 -0.03
N ILE A 56 -13.44 13.79 -1.20
CA ILE A 56 -13.64 12.43 -1.70
C ILE A 56 -12.36 11.64 -1.44
N PRO A 57 -12.37 10.63 -0.55
CA PRO A 57 -11.19 9.82 -0.26
C PRO A 57 -10.91 8.79 -1.36
N GLY A 58 -9.86 7.99 -1.16
CA GLY A 58 -9.44 6.92 -2.06
C GLY A 58 -8.24 7.30 -2.91
N SER A 59 -7.22 6.45 -2.87
CA SER A 59 -5.97 6.66 -3.61
C SER A 59 -5.83 5.72 -4.80
N ASP A 60 -6.43 4.53 -4.71
CA ASP A 60 -6.28 3.45 -5.67
C ASP A 60 -7.48 3.38 -6.61
N GLY A 61 -7.24 3.36 -7.91
CA GLY A 61 -8.29 3.27 -8.90
C GLY A 61 -7.84 2.64 -10.21
N ALA A 62 -8.77 1.94 -10.84
CA ALA A 62 -8.65 1.40 -12.19
C ALA A 62 -9.93 1.70 -12.98
N GLY A 63 -9.78 2.03 -14.28
CA GLY A 63 -10.92 2.43 -15.08
C GLY A 63 -10.56 2.65 -16.54
N ILE A 64 -11.44 3.36 -17.24
CA ILE A 64 -11.32 3.66 -18.66
C ILE A 64 -11.25 5.18 -18.83
N VAL A 65 -10.30 5.67 -19.61
CA VAL A 65 -10.20 7.09 -19.92
C VAL A 65 -11.42 7.52 -20.74
N GLU A 66 -12.21 8.43 -20.19
CA GLU A 66 -13.47 8.91 -20.78
C GLU A 66 -13.25 10.21 -21.59
N SER A 67 -12.37 11.10 -21.09
CA SER A 67 -12.02 12.33 -21.80
C SER A 67 -10.59 12.76 -21.52
N VAL A 68 -10.04 13.57 -22.40
CA VAL A 68 -8.67 14.11 -22.30
C VAL A 68 -8.72 15.63 -22.35
N GLY A 69 -7.92 16.29 -21.52
CA GLY A 69 -7.74 17.73 -21.50
C GLY A 69 -6.76 18.22 -22.57
N ALA A 70 -6.65 19.53 -22.69
CA ALA A 70 -5.72 20.14 -23.64
C ALA A 70 -4.27 19.68 -23.38
N GLY A 71 -3.52 19.41 -24.47
CA GLY A 71 -2.13 18.98 -24.39
C GLY A 71 -1.90 17.49 -24.05
N VAL A 72 -2.97 16.72 -23.82
CA VAL A 72 -2.88 15.27 -23.61
C VAL A 72 -3.05 14.54 -24.94
N ASP A 73 -2.25 13.49 -25.17
CA ASP A 73 -2.36 12.61 -26.33
C ASP A 73 -3.74 11.92 -26.34
N SER A 74 -4.49 12.12 -27.44
CA SER A 74 -5.81 11.52 -27.64
C SER A 74 -5.81 9.99 -27.70
N THR A 75 -4.65 9.37 -27.90
CA THR A 75 -4.52 7.89 -27.84
C THR A 75 -4.85 7.29 -26.49
N TRP A 76 -4.90 8.10 -25.43
CA TRP A 76 -5.39 7.67 -24.12
C TRP A 76 -6.90 7.39 -24.10
N LEU A 77 -7.68 8.04 -24.96
CA LEU A 77 -9.14 7.90 -24.97
C LEU A 77 -9.56 6.43 -25.16
N GLY A 78 -10.43 5.94 -24.28
CA GLY A 78 -10.91 4.56 -24.29
C GLY A 78 -9.91 3.52 -23.73
N ARG A 79 -8.69 3.92 -23.33
CA ARG A 79 -7.70 3.00 -22.75
C ARG A 79 -8.11 2.56 -21.35
N GLU A 80 -7.85 1.26 -21.07
CA GLU A 80 -7.91 0.68 -19.74
C GLU A 80 -6.66 1.05 -18.94
N VAL A 81 -6.85 1.70 -17.79
CA VAL A 81 -5.75 2.28 -17.01
C VAL A 81 -5.84 1.95 -15.53
N ILE A 82 -4.69 2.00 -14.86
CA ILE A 82 -4.56 2.17 -13.42
C ILE A 82 -3.92 3.51 -13.13
N ILE A 83 -4.20 4.06 -11.95
CA ILE A 83 -3.76 5.38 -11.55
C ILE A 83 -2.61 5.26 -10.55
N ASN A 84 -1.46 5.87 -10.85
CA ASN A 84 -0.39 6.04 -9.86
C ASN A 84 -0.82 7.10 -8.85
N PRO A 85 -1.03 6.74 -7.56
CA PRO A 85 -1.50 7.69 -6.55
C PRO A 85 -0.40 8.63 -6.04
N SER A 86 0.86 8.43 -6.44
CA SER A 86 2.01 9.25 -6.05
C SER A 86 2.09 10.47 -6.96
N LEU A 87 1.63 11.63 -6.47
CA LEU A 87 1.57 12.87 -7.23
C LEU A 87 2.79 13.74 -6.89
N ASP A 88 3.36 14.38 -7.90
CA ASP A 88 4.42 15.38 -7.75
C ASP A 88 5.65 14.90 -6.96
N TRP A 89 6.05 13.63 -7.18
CA TRP A 89 7.23 13.06 -6.51
C TRP A 89 8.49 13.92 -6.68
N GLY A 90 8.64 14.58 -7.82
CA GLY A 90 9.81 15.37 -8.15
C GLY A 90 10.93 14.58 -8.84
N GLY A 91 12.02 15.27 -9.19
CA GLY A 91 13.09 14.69 -10.01
C GLY A 91 14.11 13.84 -9.23
N ARG A 92 14.00 13.71 -7.91
CA ARG A 92 14.97 12.97 -7.10
C ARG A 92 14.42 11.60 -6.69
N GLU A 93 15.00 10.53 -7.22
CA GLU A 93 14.55 9.16 -6.92
C GLU A 93 14.68 8.75 -5.45
N SER A 94 15.67 9.29 -4.73
CA SER A 94 15.94 8.90 -3.35
C SER A 94 14.87 9.30 -2.33
N ALA A 95 14.12 10.39 -2.62
CA ALA A 95 13.06 10.91 -1.75
C ALA A 95 12.10 11.82 -2.54
N GLN A 96 10.89 11.95 -2.03
CA GLN A 96 9.85 12.82 -2.57
C GLN A 96 10.21 14.31 -2.44
N SER A 97 9.60 15.14 -3.29
CA SER A 97 9.69 16.60 -3.24
C SER A 97 8.81 17.19 -2.13
N GLU A 98 8.94 18.49 -1.87
CA GLU A 98 8.03 19.22 -0.96
C GLU A 98 6.59 19.30 -1.49
N GLY A 99 6.42 19.31 -2.83
CA GLY A 99 5.10 19.32 -3.47
C GLY A 99 4.41 17.96 -3.52
N PHE A 100 5.09 16.89 -3.08
CA PHE A 100 4.56 15.55 -3.10
C PHE A 100 3.24 15.43 -2.35
N SER A 101 2.28 14.75 -2.97
CA SER A 101 1.01 14.41 -2.34
C SER A 101 0.53 13.03 -2.78
N ILE A 102 -0.45 12.51 -2.06
CA ILE A 102 -1.08 11.23 -2.37
C ILE A 102 -2.53 11.49 -2.77
N LEU A 103 -2.96 10.94 -3.90
CA LEU A 103 -4.33 11.04 -4.40
C LEU A 103 -5.35 10.68 -3.30
N GLY A 104 -6.47 11.43 -3.22
CA GLY A 104 -7.49 11.30 -2.19
C GLY A 104 -7.36 12.28 -1.02
N LEU A 105 -6.28 13.08 -0.98
CA LEU A 105 -6.11 14.29 -0.16
C LEU A 105 -4.72 14.89 -0.45
N PRO A 106 -4.58 16.21 -0.80
CA PRO A 106 -5.63 17.23 -0.83
C PRO A 106 -6.49 17.23 -2.11
N ARG A 107 -6.13 16.45 -3.15
CA ARG A 107 -6.98 16.26 -4.34
C ARG A 107 -8.06 15.24 -4.04
N GLU A 108 -9.20 15.38 -4.73
CA GLU A 108 -10.29 14.41 -4.71
C GLU A 108 -9.79 13.03 -5.13
N GLY A 109 -10.35 11.99 -4.52
CA GLY A 109 -9.91 10.61 -4.66
C GLY A 109 -10.77 9.73 -5.54
N THR A 110 -10.50 8.44 -5.46
CA THR A 110 -11.03 7.40 -6.35
C THR A 110 -12.31 6.73 -5.87
N LEU A 111 -12.81 7.05 -4.66
CA LEU A 111 -14.09 6.49 -4.19
C LEU A 111 -15.28 7.25 -4.82
N ALA A 112 -15.36 7.22 -6.15
CA ALA A 112 -16.35 7.91 -6.97
C ALA A 112 -16.55 7.16 -8.30
N GLU A 113 -17.55 7.55 -9.09
CA GLU A 113 -17.74 7.01 -10.44
C GLU A 113 -16.68 7.49 -11.44
N LYS A 114 -16.17 8.71 -11.26
CA LYS A 114 -15.17 9.34 -12.15
C LYS A 114 -14.17 10.16 -11.35
N ILE A 115 -12.98 10.34 -11.93
CA ILE A 115 -11.92 11.18 -11.35
C ILE A 115 -11.13 11.89 -12.45
N ALA A 116 -10.73 13.14 -12.19
CA ALA A 116 -9.74 13.84 -13.01
C ALA A 116 -8.35 13.70 -12.41
N VAL A 117 -7.38 13.25 -13.21
CA VAL A 117 -5.99 13.05 -12.80
C VAL A 117 -5.01 13.49 -13.89
N PRO A 118 -3.76 13.87 -13.53
CA PRO A 118 -2.74 14.14 -14.53
C PRO A 118 -2.51 12.90 -15.41
N ALA A 119 -2.42 13.08 -16.72
CA ALA A 119 -2.16 11.99 -17.66
C ALA A 119 -0.83 11.27 -17.36
N ALA A 120 0.15 11.99 -16.80
CA ALA A 120 1.44 11.44 -16.38
C ALA A 120 1.33 10.41 -15.24
N ASN A 121 0.21 10.39 -14.53
CA ASN A 121 -0.06 9.42 -13.46
C ASN A 121 -0.82 8.16 -13.94
N LEU A 122 -1.06 8.05 -15.25
CA LEU A 122 -1.70 6.86 -15.81
C LEU A 122 -0.67 5.82 -16.24
N ALA A 123 -1.05 4.57 -16.07
CA ALA A 123 -0.39 3.44 -16.71
C ALA A 123 -1.43 2.48 -17.29
N PRO A 124 -1.12 1.77 -18.40
CA PRO A 124 -1.99 0.73 -18.89
C PRO A 124 -2.27 -0.32 -17.81
N LYS A 125 -3.53 -0.72 -17.69
CA LYS A 125 -3.92 -1.80 -16.78
C LYS A 125 -3.21 -3.09 -17.21
N PRO A 126 -2.52 -3.83 -16.31
CA PRO A 126 -1.97 -5.13 -16.63
C PRO A 126 -3.06 -6.07 -17.16
N ALA A 127 -2.86 -6.63 -18.35
CA ALA A 127 -3.89 -7.38 -19.07
C ALA A 127 -4.39 -8.64 -18.34
N HIS A 128 -3.56 -9.20 -17.43
CA HIS A 128 -3.90 -10.41 -16.68
C HIS A 128 -4.73 -10.12 -15.42
N LEU A 129 -4.94 -8.85 -15.04
CA LEU A 129 -5.69 -8.45 -13.86
C LEU A 129 -7.15 -8.12 -14.20
N ALA A 130 -8.08 -8.62 -13.38
CA ALA A 130 -9.44 -8.12 -13.33
C ALA A 130 -9.48 -6.68 -12.81
N TRP A 131 -10.61 -6.00 -12.89
CA TRP A 131 -10.72 -4.59 -12.46
C TRP A 131 -10.45 -4.41 -10.97
N GLU A 132 -10.98 -5.32 -10.16
CA GLU A 132 -10.81 -5.34 -8.72
C GLU A 132 -9.35 -5.59 -8.32
N GLU A 133 -8.69 -6.52 -9.01
CA GLU A 133 -7.27 -6.79 -8.83
C GLU A 133 -6.43 -5.58 -9.27
N ALA A 134 -6.76 -4.97 -10.41
CA ALA A 134 -6.06 -3.81 -10.92
C ALA A 134 -6.18 -2.59 -9.99
N ALA A 135 -7.37 -2.33 -9.43
CA ALA A 135 -7.58 -1.27 -8.45
C ALA A 135 -6.88 -1.56 -7.10
N ALA A 136 -6.71 -2.82 -6.74
CA ALA A 136 -6.03 -3.22 -5.50
C ALA A 136 -4.50 -3.02 -5.53
N LEU A 137 -3.91 -2.82 -6.72
CA LEU A 137 -2.46 -2.82 -6.94
C LEU A 137 -1.75 -1.51 -6.56
N PRO A 138 -2.20 -0.28 -6.94
CA PRO A 138 -1.33 0.89 -7.07
C PRO A 138 -0.56 1.27 -5.80
N LEU A 139 -1.22 1.72 -4.73
CA LEU A 139 -0.54 2.23 -3.52
C LEU A 139 0.23 1.12 -2.80
N ALA A 140 -0.43 0.00 -2.55
CA ALA A 140 0.17 -1.08 -1.78
C ALA A 140 1.31 -1.77 -2.54
N GLY A 141 1.14 -2.00 -3.84
CA GLY A 141 2.17 -2.54 -4.72
C GLY A 141 3.37 -1.61 -4.84
N LEU A 142 3.13 -0.32 -5.11
CA LEU A 142 4.19 0.70 -5.21
C LEU A 142 5.01 0.79 -3.92
N THR A 143 4.33 0.90 -2.77
CA THR A 143 4.98 0.96 -1.46
C THR A 143 5.83 -0.28 -1.21
N SER A 144 5.29 -1.47 -1.48
CA SER A 144 6.00 -2.74 -1.31
C SER A 144 7.20 -2.87 -2.24
N HIS A 145 7.05 -2.48 -3.50
CA HIS A 145 8.14 -2.51 -4.48
C HIS A 145 9.29 -1.59 -4.03
N ARG A 146 8.98 -0.34 -3.69
CA ARG A 146 10.01 0.61 -3.25
C ARG A 146 10.73 0.13 -1.99
N LEU A 147 9.98 -0.30 -0.96
CA LEU A 147 10.60 -0.73 0.30
C LEU A 147 11.54 -1.92 0.12
N LEU A 148 11.19 -2.86 -0.77
CA LEU A 148 12.01 -4.05 -1.01
C LEU A 148 13.20 -3.77 -1.94
N PHE A 149 12.96 -3.14 -3.09
CA PHE A 149 13.99 -3.03 -4.13
C PHE A 149 14.81 -1.74 -4.02
N ALA A 150 14.19 -0.58 -3.84
CA ALA A 150 14.90 0.69 -3.75
C ALA A 150 15.53 0.91 -2.35
N ARG A 151 14.85 0.49 -1.27
CA ARG A 151 15.31 0.74 0.09
C ARG A 151 16.07 -0.43 0.68
N ALA A 152 15.46 -1.60 0.79
CA ALA A 152 16.11 -2.79 1.36
C ALA A 152 17.14 -3.41 0.42
N ARG A 153 17.05 -3.20 -0.90
CA ARG A 153 17.88 -3.87 -1.91
C ARG A 153 17.83 -5.39 -1.74
N LEU A 154 16.58 -5.90 -1.75
CA LEU A 154 16.27 -7.32 -1.56
C LEU A 154 17.07 -8.21 -2.51
N ARG A 155 17.64 -9.27 -1.98
CA ARG A 155 18.39 -10.30 -2.70
C ARG A 155 17.64 -11.63 -2.65
N PRO A 156 17.88 -12.54 -3.63
CA PRO A 156 17.23 -13.86 -3.62
C PRO A 156 17.60 -14.75 -2.41
N ASP A 157 18.75 -14.50 -1.79
CA ASP A 157 19.25 -15.23 -0.63
C ASP A 157 18.87 -14.58 0.72
N ASP A 158 18.19 -13.44 0.71
CA ASP A 158 17.73 -12.77 1.93
C ASP A 158 16.60 -13.58 2.60
N ARG A 159 16.67 -13.64 3.92
CA ARG A 159 15.57 -14.11 4.78
C ARG A 159 14.82 -12.90 5.32
N VAL A 160 13.54 -12.82 5.01
CA VAL A 160 12.73 -11.62 5.26
C VAL A 160 11.65 -11.89 6.27
N LEU A 161 11.54 -11.07 7.32
CA LEU A 161 10.41 -11.04 8.24
C LEU A 161 9.47 -9.89 7.90
N ILE A 162 8.19 -10.17 7.71
CA ILE A 162 7.13 -9.17 7.48
C ILE A 162 6.26 -9.09 8.73
N THR A 163 6.18 -7.92 9.36
CA THR A 163 5.32 -7.74 10.52
C THR A 163 3.87 -7.46 10.10
N GLY A 164 2.91 -7.98 10.87
CA GLY A 164 1.51 -7.64 10.73
C GLY A 164 0.87 -8.08 9.40
N ILE A 165 1.06 -9.36 9.02
CA ILE A 165 0.48 -9.90 7.79
C ILE A 165 -1.05 -9.80 7.80
N GLY A 166 -1.62 -9.40 6.66
CA GLY A 166 -3.05 -9.25 6.43
C GLY A 166 -3.42 -7.93 5.76
N GLY A 167 -2.60 -6.87 5.92
CA GLY A 167 -2.75 -5.62 5.18
C GLY A 167 -2.21 -5.70 3.75
N GLY A 168 -2.66 -4.79 2.88
CA GLY A 168 -2.29 -4.78 1.46
C GLY A 168 -0.78 -4.75 1.22
N VAL A 169 -0.04 -3.83 1.86
CA VAL A 169 1.42 -3.71 1.68
C VAL A 169 2.14 -4.98 2.13
N ALA A 170 1.78 -5.55 3.30
CA ALA A 170 2.41 -6.75 3.81
C ALA A 170 2.20 -7.97 2.89
N LEU A 171 1.01 -8.12 2.33
CA LEU A 171 0.70 -9.20 1.39
C LEU A 171 1.39 -9.01 0.03
N PHE A 172 1.49 -7.78 -0.47
CA PHE A 172 2.29 -7.50 -1.65
C PHE A 172 3.77 -7.76 -1.40
N ALA A 173 4.31 -7.33 -0.25
CA ALA A 173 5.69 -7.62 0.12
C ALA A 173 5.95 -9.13 0.12
N LEU A 174 5.04 -9.94 0.71
CA LEU A 174 5.13 -11.39 0.65
C LEU A 174 5.21 -11.92 -0.78
N GLN A 175 4.28 -11.51 -1.65
CA GLN A 175 4.25 -11.96 -3.04
C GLN A 175 5.51 -11.57 -3.82
N LEU A 176 6.00 -10.35 -3.64
CA LEU A 176 7.22 -9.85 -4.31
C LEU A 176 8.46 -10.61 -3.81
N ILE A 177 8.58 -10.88 -2.50
CA ILE A 177 9.69 -11.62 -1.90
C ILE A 177 9.74 -13.05 -2.45
N VAL A 178 8.59 -13.74 -2.43
CA VAL A 178 8.48 -15.12 -2.96
C VAL A 178 8.80 -15.16 -4.45
N ALA A 179 8.29 -14.21 -5.24
CA ALA A 179 8.57 -14.13 -6.68
C ALA A 179 10.04 -13.79 -6.98
N GLN A 180 10.73 -13.07 -6.08
CA GLN A 180 12.17 -12.80 -6.18
C GLN A 180 13.03 -14.02 -5.82
N GLY A 181 12.45 -15.06 -5.22
CA GLY A 181 13.15 -16.26 -4.77
C GLY A 181 13.74 -16.16 -3.36
N ALA A 182 13.41 -15.11 -2.61
CA ALA A 182 13.80 -14.94 -1.22
C ALA A 182 12.83 -15.66 -0.26
N GLU A 183 13.30 -15.95 0.96
CA GLU A 183 12.51 -16.66 1.97
C GLU A 183 11.74 -15.66 2.84
N ALA A 184 10.40 -15.79 2.91
CA ALA A 184 9.54 -14.89 3.66
C ALA A 184 8.96 -15.54 4.90
N PHE A 185 9.03 -14.84 6.04
CA PHE A 185 8.35 -15.17 7.29
C PHE A 185 7.40 -14.04 7.67
N VAL A 186 6.36 -14.34 8.44
CA VAL A 186 5.34 -13.36 8.77
C VAL A 186 5.01 -13.34 10.26
N THR A 187 4.48 -12.21 10.76
CA THR A 187 3.84 -12.19 12.08
C THR A 187 2.39 -11.74 11.97
N SER A 188 1.54 -12.23 12.85
CA SER A 188 0.15 -11.82 13.00
C SER A 188 -0.30 -12.06 14.43
N SER A 189 -1.48 -11.54 14.81
CA SER A 189 -2.24 -11.97 16.00
C SER A 189 -3.32 -13.00 15.67
N SER A 190 -3.28 -13.58 14.47
CA SER A 190 -4.27 -14.53 13.97
C SER A 190 -3.56 -15.70 13.31
N ALA A 191 -3.70 -16.88 13.88
CA ALA A 191 -3.18 -18.12 13.31
C ALA A 191 -3.75 -18.39 11.89
N GLU A 192 -5.02 -18.02 11.66
CA GLU A 192 -5.64 -18.12 10.34
C GLU A 192 -4.90 -17.25 9.29
N LYS A 193 -4.58 -15.99 9.63
CA LYS A 193 -3.84 -15.11 8.72
C LYS A 193 -2.42 -15.64 8.44
N ILE A 194 -1.76 -16.23 9.44
CA ILE A 194 -0.46 -16.89 9.25
C ILE A 194 -0.60 -18.08 8.29
N SER A 195 -1.57 -18.96 8.52
CA SER A 195 -1.82 -20.12 7.65
C SER A 195 -2.11 -19.70 6.21
N ARG A 196 -2.91 -18.65 6.00
CA ARG A 196 -3.17 -18.09 4.67
C ARG A 196 -1.91 -17.52 4.01
N ALA A 197 -1.03 -16.87 4.79
CA ALA A 197 0.25 -16.38 4.28
C ALA A 197 1.18 -17.54 3.88
N VAL A 198 1.21 -18.64 4.63
CA VAL A 198 1.95 -19.86 4.27
C VAL A 198 1.41 -20.45 2.96
N ALA A 199 0.10 -20.48 2.76
CA ALA A 199 -0.49 -20.89 1.50
C ALA A 199 -0.12 -19.98 0.30
N LEU A 200 0.27 -18.73 0.56
CA LEU A 200 0.80 -17.78 -0.42
C LEU A 200 2.33 -17.83 -0.58
N GLY A 201 3.00 -18.77 0.08
CA GLY A 201 4.44 -19.01 -0.06
C GLY A 201 5.31 -18.51 1.09
N ALA A 202 4.75 -18.04 2.21
CA ALA A 202 5.56 -17.78 3.40
C ALA A 202 6.12 -19.11 3.96
N ALA A 203 7.39 -19.13 4.35
CA ALA A 203 8.06 -20.29 4.93
C ALA A 203 7.59 -20.59 6.37
N GLY A 204 6.98 -19.61 7.04
CA GLY A 204 6.46 -19.76 8.39
C GLY A 204 6.02 -18.43 8.99
N GLY A 205 5.65 -18.46 10.27
CA GLY A 205 5.26 -17.24 10.99
C GLY A 205 5.10 -17.45 12.47
N ALA A 206 4.86 -16.34 13.19
CA ALA A 206 4.65 -16.35 14.63
C ALA A 206 3.47 -15.45 15.04
N ASP A 207 2.74 -15.86 16.08
CA ASP A 207 1.78 -14.98 16.73
C ASP A 207 2.54 -14.05 17.69
N TYR A 208 2.53 -12.76 17.38
CA TYR A 208 3.22 -11.75 18.20
C TYR A 208 2.56 -11.48 19.56
N LYS A 209 1.39 -12.07 19.85
CA LYS A 209 0.74 -12.02 21.17
C LYS A 209 1.29 -13.09 22.13
N GLU A 210 1.93 -14.12 21.60
CA GLU A 210 2.52 -15.15 22.44
C GLU A 210 3.76 -14.62 23.17
N ALA A 211 3.86 -14.91 24.47
CA ALA A 211 5.03 -14.51 25.23
C ALA A 211 6.30 -15.16 24.66
N GLY A 212 7.33 -14.35 24.42
CA GLY A 212 8.61 -14.85 23.89
C GLY A 212 8.58 -15.24 22.39
N TRP A 213 7.57 -14.83 21.64
CA TRP A 213 7.42 -15.13 20.22
C TRP A 213 8.68 -14.86 19.40
N ALA A 214 9.35 -13.72 19.65
CA ALA A 214 10.56 -13.34 18.94
C ALA A 214 11.72 -14.30 19.20
N THR A 215 11.90 -14.70 20.46
CA THR A 215 12.92 -15.70 20.86
C THR A 215 12.62 -17.07 20.25
N THR A 216 11.36 -17.48 20.23
CA THR A 216 10.92 -18.73 19.61
C THR A 216 11.16 -18.72 18.11
N LEU A 217 10.79 -17.64 17.44
CA LEU A 217 11.01 -17.46 16.00
C LEU A 217 12.50 -17.47 15.65
N ALA A 218 13.31 -16.76 16.43
CA ALA A 218 14.78 -16.74 16.25
C ALA A 218 15.42 -18.13 16.41
N LYS A 219 14.98 -18.92 17.39
CA LYS A 219 15.47 -20.29 17.61
C LYS A 219 15.08 -21.23 16.48
N ALA A 220 13.86 -21.10 15.97
CA ALA A 220 13.35 -21.98 14.92
C ALA A 220 13.96 -21.66 13.55
N HIS A 221 14.11 -20.38 13.24
CA HIS A 221 14.43 -19.92 11.88
C HIS A 221 15.67 -19.03 11.80
N GLY A 222 16.35 -18.71 12.91
CA GLY A 222 17.52 -17.83 12.95
C GLY A 222 17.18 -16.35 12.72
N PRO A 223 18.21 -15.49 12.63
CA PRO A 223 18.02 -14.07 12.36
C PRO A 223 17.60 -13.80 10.90
N PHE A 224 17.03 -12.60 10.66
CA PHE A 224 16.54 -12.17 9.37
C PHE A 224 17.45 -11.08 8.76
N ASP A 225 17.71 -11.16 7.45
CA ASP A 225 18.52 -10.18 6.72
C ASP A 225 17.74 -8.89 6.48
N VAL A 226 16.42 -9.00 6.29
CA VAL A 226 15.52 -7.88 6.11
C VAL A 226 14.30 -8.04 7.02
N ILE A 227 13.91 -6.95 7.67
CA ILE A 227 12.62 -6.86 8.36
C ILE A 227 11.82 -5.73 7.72
N VAL A 228 10.57 -6.04 7.33
CA VAL A 228 9.59 -5.10 6.80
C VAL A 228 8.58 -4.79 7.88
N ASP A 229 8.57 -3.55 8.37
CA ASP A 229 7.72 -3.16 9.50
C ASP A 229 6.83 -1.94 9.20
N SER A 230 5.57 -2.06 9.64
CA SER A 230 4.58 -0.98 9.62
C SER A 230 4.00 -0.66 11.00
N ALA A 231 4.39 -1.43 12.01
CA ALA A 231 3.80 -1.35 13.33
C ALA A 231 4.51 -0.30 14.22
N GLY A 232 5.82 -0.34 14.27
CA GLY A 232 6.55 0.41 15.29
C GLY A 232 6.22 -0.05 16.71
N GLY A 233 6.03 0.90 17.62
CA GLY A 233 5.61 0.67 19.01
C GLY A 233 6.65 -0.05 19.85
N GLU A 234 6.27 -0.50 21.05
CA GLU A 234 7.18 -1.06 22.06
C GLU A 234 7.88 -2.37 21.64
N GLY A 235 7.30 -3.11 20.69
CA GLY A 235 7.92 -4.33 20.14
C GLY A 235 9.10 -4.07 19.17
N PHE A 236 9.47 -2.82 18.92
CA PHE A 236 10.51 -2.50 17.94
C PHE A 236 11.90 -3.07 18.30
N ASN A 237 12.22 -3.15 19.59
CA ASN A 237 13.47 -3.75 20.04
C ASN A 237 13.55 -5.27 19.78
N ASP A 238 12.42 -5.97 19.74
CA ASP A 238 12.38 -7.38 19.33
C ASP A 238 12.81 -7.53 17.86
N LEU A 239 12.41 -6.58 17.01
CA LEU A 239 12.83 -6.56 15.60
C LEU A 239 14.34 -6.32 15.46
N ILE A 240 14.92 -5.43 16.30
CA ILE A 240 16.35 -5.23 16.36
C ILE A 240 17.06 -6.55 16.74
N ASP A 241 16.52 -7.30 17.69
CA ASP A 241 17.10 -8.58 18.13
C ASP A 241 16.97 -9.67 17.06
N LEU A 242 15.91 -9.68 16.31
CA LEU A 242 15.65 -10.62 15.21
C LEU A 242 16.47 -10.32 13.94
N THR A 243 17.03 -9.11 13.79
CA THR A 243 17.78 -8.74 12.58
C THR A 243 19.18 -9.34 12.60
N ALA A 244 19.64 -9.92 11.51
CA ALA A 244 21.00 -10.44 11.33
C ALA A 244 22.07 -9.33 11.44
N PRO A 245 23.31 -9.60 11.84
CA PRO A 245 24.38 -8.62 11.71
C PRO A 245 24.52 -8.13 10.25
N GLY A 246 24.60 -6.79 10.06
CA GLY A 246 24.56 -6.17 8.74
C GLY A 246 23.17 -6.10 8.10
N GLY A 247 22.14 -6.56 8.79
CA GLY A 247 20.78 -6.60 8.30
C GLY A 247 20.09 -5.22 8.24
N ARG A 248 18.88 -5.20 7.69
CA ARG A 248 18.12 -3.99 7.33
C ARG A 248 16.72 -4.07 7.91
N ILE A 249 16.26 -3.02 8.61
CA ILE A 249 14.86 -2.85 9.01
C ILE A 249 14.26 -1.71 8.17
N VAL A 250 13.24 -2.01 7.37
CA VAL A 250 12.56 -1.03 6.53
C VAL A 250 11.21 -0.67 7.14
N LEU A 251 11.04 0.60 7.46
CA LEU A 251 9.87 1.18 8.10
C LEU A 251 9.01 1.92 7.07
N PHE A 252 7.72 1.61 6.96
CA PHE A 252 6.78 2.32 6.10
C PHE A 252 5.50 2.78 6.80
N GLY A 253 5.46 2.65 8.12
CA GLY A 253 4.36 3.06 8.99
C GLY A 253 4.73 2.95 10.45
N ALA A 254 3.83 3.44 11.31
CA ALA A 254 3.95 3.37 12.76
C ALA A 254 2.54 3.24 13.39
N THR A 255 1.80 2.22 13.00
CA THR A 255 0.39 2.03 13.39
C THR A 255 0.19 1.80 14.90
N ARG A 256 1.26 1.41 15.61
CA ARG A 256 1.30 1.25 17.08
C ARG A 256 2.07 2.38 17.76
N GLY A 257 2.36 3.46 17.05
CA GLY A 257 3.11 4.61 17.56
C GLY A 257 4.62 4.41 17.59
N ASN A 258 5.29 5.32 18.29
CA ASN A 258 6.75 5.28 18.44
C ASN A 258 7.14 4.35 19.59
N PRO A 259 8.30 3.68 19.52
CA PRO A 259 8.87 2.98 20.67
C PRO A 259 9.29 3.99 21.75
N SER A 260 9.15 3.65 23.02
CA SER A 260 9.60 4.49 24.15
C SER A 260 11.14 4.57 24.21
N SER A 261 11.83 3.55 23.70
CA SER A 261 13.28 3.49 23.63
C SER A 261 13.75 2.67 22.42
N VAL A 262 14.95 2.95 21.94
CA VAL A 262 15.60 2.20 20.86
C VAL A 262 16.98 1.75 21.33
N ALA A 263 17.30 0.47 21.18
CA ALA A 263 18.55 -0.14 21.62
C ALA A 263 19.74 0.22 20.69
N LEU A 264 20.18 1.49 20.70
CA LEU A 264 21.23 2.01 19.80
C LEU A 264 22.53 1.19 19.85
N ARG A 265 22.90 0.67 21.05
CA ARG A 265 24.12 -0.18 21.19
C ARG A 265 24.03 -1.43 20.30
N LYS A 266 22.86 -2.06 20.21
CA LYS A 266 22.65 -3.23 19.35
C LYS A 266 22.74 -2.87 17.87
N ILE A 267 22.19 -1.70 17.50
CA ILE A 267 22.19 -1.19 16.11
C ILE A 267 23.64 -1.00 15.63
N PHE A 268 24.44 -0.18 16.33
CA PHE A 268 25.79 0.08 15.85
C PHE A 268 26.71 -1.14 15.97
N TRP A 269 26.59 -1.92 17.06
CA TRP A 269 27.42 -3.12 17.25
C TRP A 269 27.19 -4.16 16.19
N ARG A 270 25.95 -4.35 15.76
CA ARG A 270 25.55 -5.32 14.72
C ARG A 270 25.52 -4.70 13.33
N GLN A 271 25.88 -3.43 13.18
CA GLN A 271 25.93 -2.68 11.91
C GLN A 271 24.60 -2.72 11.16
N LEU A 272 23.46 -2.56 11.89
CA LEU A 272 22.12 -2.59 11.31
C LEU A 272 21.81 -1.29 10.58
N SER A 273 21.02 -1.38 9.51
CA SER A 273 20.46 -0.24 8.78
C SER A 273 18.98 -0.08 9.11
N LEU A 274 18.60 1.11 9.59
CA LEU A 274 17.19 1.50 9.73
C LEU A 274 16.81 2.40 8.56
N LEU A 275 15.86 1.98 7.74
CA LEU A 275 15.53 2.59 6.46
C LEU A 275 14.06 3.01 6.44
N GLY A 276 13.79 4.32 6.31
CA GLY A 276 12.44 4.83 6.07
C GLY A 276 12.04 4.64 4.61
N SER A 277 10.76 4.35 4.37
CA SER A 277 10.15 4.27 3.04
C SER A 277 8.74 4.86 3.06
N THR A 278 8.35 5.51 1.99
CA THR A 278 6.97 5.95 1.75
C THR A 278 6.66 5.89 0.27
N MET A 279 5.47 5.42 -0.08
CA MET A 279 5.00 5.38 -1.47
C MET A 279 6.08 4.93 -2.47
N GLY A 280 6.26 5.67 -3.57
CA GLY A 280 7.34 5.47 -4.54
C GLY A 280 7.32 6.51 -5.64
N SER A 281 8.44 6.59 -6.37
CA SER A 281 8.61 7.44 -7.55
C SER A 281 7.87 6.88 -8.78
N PRO A 282 7.75 7.65 -9.87
CA PRO A 282 7.29 7.12 -11.15
C PRO A 282 8.13 5.93 -11.66
N CYS A 283 9.45 5.93 -11.43
CA CYS A 283 10.31 4.80 -11.77
C CYS A 283 9.99 3.55 -10.92
N ASP A 284 9.74 3.72 -9.62
CA ASP A 284 9.30 2.62 -8.75
C ASP A 284 7.96 2.03 -9.22
N PHE A 285 7.03 2.90 -9.68
CA PHE A 285 5.73 2.47 -10.19
C PHE A 285 5.86 1.67 -11.49
N ALA A 286 6.67 2.14 -12.42
CA ALA A 286 6.96 1.42 -13.66
C ALA A 286 7.63 0.07 -13.38
N GLY A 287 8.65 0.03 -12.51
CA GLY A 287 9.32 -1.20 -12.09
C GLY A 287 8.38 -2.18 -11.40
N MET A 288 7.47 -1.70 -10.56
CA MET A 288 6.42 -2.51 -9.93
C MET A 288 5.52 -3.16 -10.99
N LEU A 289 5.05 -2.40 -11.98
CA LEU A 289 4.19 -2.92 -13.06
C LEU A 289 4.90 -3.95 -13.94
N GLU A 290 6.17 -3.70 -14.26
CA GLU A 290 7.00 -4.67 -14.99
C GLU A 290 7.13 -5.97 -14.20
N PHE A 291 7.47 -5.89 -12.90
CA PHE A 291 7.61 -7.05 -12.03
C PHE A 291 6.30 -7.84 -11.89
N VAL A 292 5.20 -7.16 -11.62
CA VAL A 292 3.84 -7.76 -11.50
C VAL A 292 3.43 -8.44 -12.80
N SER A 293 3.71 -7.84 -13.94
CA SER A 293 3.36 -8.40 -15.25
C SER A 293 4.23 -9.61 -15.59
N ARG A 294 5.54 -9.53 -15.36
CA ARG A 294 6.52 -10.62 -15.60
C ARG A 294 6.17 -11.87 -14.80
N HIS A 295 5.87 -11.72 -13.52
CA HIS A 295 5.56 -12.82 -12.61
C HIS A 295 4.06 -13.15 -12.55
N ARG A 296 3.21 -12.42 -13.31
CA ARG A 296 1.75 -12.54 -13.34
C ARG A 296 1.12 -12.51 -11.94
N LEU A 297 1.65 -11.66 -11.06
CA LEU A 297 1.18 -11.53 -9.69
C LEU A 297 -0.23 -10.95 -9.68
N LYS A 298 -1.05 -11.43 -8.75
CA LYS A 298 -2.41 -10.96 -8.50
C LYS A 298 -2.55 -10.44 -7.08
N PRO A 299 -3.03 -9.19 -6.90
CA PRO A 299 -3.35 -8.69 -5.57
C PRO A 299 -4.36 -9.59 -4.85
N VAL A 300 -4.14 -9.80 -3.55
CA VAL A 300 -5.15 -10.46 -2.72
C VAL A 300 -6.27 -9.47 -2.43
N VAL A 301 -7.44 -9.71 -3.03
CA VAL A 301 -8.67 -8.96 -2.73
C VAL A 301 -9.42 -9.69 -1.62
N SER A 302 -9.68 -8.98 -0.52
CA SER A 302 -10.38 -9.52 0.65
C SER A 302 -11.89 -9.56 0.42
N GLU A 303 -12.44 -8.42 0.00
CA GLU A 303 -13.88 -8.25 -0.22
C GLU A 303 -14.14 -7.10 -1.19
N VAL A 304 -15.25 -7.18 -1.92
CA VAL A 304 -15.70 -6.18 -2.88
C VAL A 304 -17.06 -5.64 -2.43
N PHE A 305 -17.18 -4.32 -2.34
CA PHE A 305 -18.41 -3.62 -1.97
C PHE A 305 -18.86 -2.71 -3.11
N PRO A 306 -20.16 -2.59 -3.39
CA PRO A 306 -20.65 -1.50 -4.23
C PRO A 306 -20.45 -0.15 -3.52
N LEU A 307 -20.30 0.94 -4.28
CA LEU A 307 -20.10 2.30 -3.76
C LEU A 307 -21.14 2.68 -2.71
N ALA A 308 -22.39 2.28 -2.92
CA ALA A 308 -23.49 2.52 -1.98
C ALA A 308 -23.27 1.90 -0.59
N ARG A 309 -22.40 0.89 -0.48
CA ARG A 309 -22.05 0.20 0.76
C ARG A 309 -20.64 0.55 1.25
N ALA A 310 -20.05 1.65 0.81
CA ALA A 310 -18.70 2.05 1.19
C ALA A 310 -18.52 2.18 2.72
N ALA A 311 -19.54 2.56 3.45
CA ALA A 311 -19.50 2.62 4.92
C ALA A 311 -19.15 1.27 5.55
N GLU A 312 -19.64 0.16 4.99
CA GLU A 312 -19.33 -1.19 5.44
C GLU A 312 -17.86 -1.58 5.12
N ALA A 313 -17.37 -1.14 3.95
CA ALA A 313 -15.97 -1.32 3.55
C ALA A 313 -15.02 -0.60 4.54
N PHE A 314 -15.33 0.64 4.93
CA PHE A 314 -14.59 1.37 5.94
C PHE A 314 -14.64 0.66 7.31
N ALA A 315 -15.83 0.24 7.75
CA ALA A 315 -16.01 -0.48 9.01
C ALA A 315 -15.22 -1.81 9.04
N LEU A 316 -15.14 -2.53 7.92
CA LEU A 316 -14.31 -3.73 7.81
C LEU A 316 -12.83 -3.41 8.02
N MET A 317 -12.33 -2.33 7.41
CA MET A 317 -10.93 -1.91 7.55
C MET A 317 -10.62 -1.42 8.97
N GLU A 318 -11.52 -0.66 9.59
CA GLU A 318 -11.37 -0.15 10.97
C GLU A 318 -11.21 -1.27 12.00
N ARG A 319 -12.00 -2.35 11.88
CA ARG A 319 -11.86 -3.51 12.78
C ARG A 319 -10.70 -4.46 12.42
N GLY A 320 -9.97 -4.20 11.33
CA GLY A 320 -8.84 -5.02 10.90
C GLY A 320 -9.21 -6.44 10.46
N GLY A 321 -10.47 -6.64 10.03
CA GLY A 321 -11.00 -7.96 9.68
C GLY A 321 -10.51 -8.52 8.34
N GLN A 322 -9.96 -7.67 7.48
CA GLN A 322 -9.54 -8.05 6.13
C GLN A 322 -8.26 -8.89 6.10
N PHE A 323 -8.13 -9.67 5.03
CA PHE A 323 -6.86 -10.26 4.59
C PHE A 323 -6.69 -9.94 3.11
N GLY A 324 -6.03 -8.84 2.82
CA GLY A 324 -5.90 -8.28 1.47
C GLY A 324 -6.50 -6.88 1.37
N LYS A 325 -6.75 -6.46 0.13
CA LYS A 325 -7.33 -5.17 -0.20
C LYS A 325 -8.87 -5.25 -0.18
N ILE A 326 -9.48 -4.20 0.31
CA ILE A 326 -10.94 -4.00 0.23
C ILE A 326 -11.20 -3.12 -0.99
N VAL A 327 -12.03 -3.60 -1.88
CA VAL A 327 -12.35 -2.95 -3.16
C VAL A 327 -13.75 -2.38 -3.12
N VAL A 328 -13.94 -1.24 -3.77
CA VAL A 328 -15.24 -0.58 -3.96
C VAL A 328 -15.49 -0.41 -5.45
N THR A 329 -16.64 -0.85 -5.93
CA THR A 329 -17.07 -0.70 -7.33
C THR A 329 -18.15 0.36 -7.43
N PRO A 330 -18.04 1.29 -8.38
CA PRO A 330 -19.08 2.31 -8.65
C PRO A 330 -20.42 1.74 -9.06
#